data_36eb5a47d2ef585e7f6661b4642bebf3
#
_entry.id   36eb5a47d2ef585e7f6661b4642bebf3
#
_cell.length_a   1.000
_cell.length_b   1.000
_cell.length_c   1.000
_cell.angle_alpha   90.00
_cell.angle_beta   90.00
_cell.angle_gamma   90.00
#
_symmetry.space_group_name_H-M   'P 1'
#
loop_
_entity.id
_entity.type
_entity.pdbx_description
1 polymer ?
#
loop_
_entity_poly.entity_id
_entity_poly.type
_entity_poly.pdbx_seq_one_letter_code
_entity_poly.pdbx_strand_id
1 'polypeptide(L)'
;MWDIINEFNISTKIVDDLFQGINSDIKDSVKLYSKKEILIYSYRVAGTVGLMMAKILNVSKEQSLKSAIDLGIAMQLTNISRDVIEDKKNNRSYIDESFEDIETTIKLSEKFYENSFYSIKEIPLSFRFSILVARRIYRKIGYKILNKKNLENYKKSGKIYVSNIEKIIETLLSIFDLIKISLISKNDDNIRHNHDLINEEINLNERI
;
A
#
# COMPACT_ATOMS: atom_id res chain seq x y z
N MET A 1 12.53 14.46 15.63
CA MET A 1 11.22 14.24 14.93
C MET A 1 10.62 15.57 14.47
N TRP A 2 10.43 16.55 15.35
CA TRP A 2 9.87 17.86 14.97
C TRP A 2 10.70 18.59 13.90
N ASP A 3 12.02 18.50 13.96
CA ASP A 3 12.91 19.10 12.96
C ASP A 3 12.63 18.55 11.55
N ILE A 4 12.47 17.23 11.42
CA ILE A 4 12.14 16.56 10.16
C ILE A 4 10.75 16.97 9.66
N ILE A 5 9.75 17.03 10.55
CA ILE A 5 8.40 17.46 10.22
C ILE A 5 8.42 18.86 9.62
N ASN A 6 9.15 19.79 10.25
CA ASN A 6 9.28 21.16 9.79
C ASN A 6 10.11 21.27 8.50
N GLU A 7 11.24 20.54 8.42
CA GLU A 7 12.14 20.57 7.26
C GLU A 7 11.46 20.11 5.97
N PHE A 8 10.67 19.02 6.06
CA PHE A 8 9.99 18.44 4.90
C PHE A 8 8.51 18.84 4.76
N ASN A 9 8.08 19.86 5.51
CA ASN A 9 6.70 20.35 5.50
C ASN A 9 5.66 19.23 5.61
N ILE A 10 5.88 18.33 6.58
CA ILE A 10 4.96 17.22 6.86
C ILE A 10 3.85 17.76 7.77
N SER A 11 2.60 17.67 7.33
CA SER A 11 1.46 18.04 8.17
C SER A 11 1.39 17.15 9.42
N THR A 12 1.23 17.74 10.60
CA THR A 12 1.03 16.99 11.85
C THR A 12 -0.21 16.09 11.79
N LYS A 13 -1.21 16.47 10.97
CA LYS A 13 -2.39 15.65 10.73
C LYS A 13 -2.06 14.27 10.15
N ILE A 14 -0.98 14.15 9.35
CA ILE A 14 -0.52 12.84 8.81
C ILE A 14 -0.01 11.97 9.96
N VAL A 15 0.74 12.57 10.88
CA VAL A 15 1.27 11.88 12.05
C VAL A 15 0.13 11.44 12.98
N ASP A 16 -0.85 12.32 13.19
CA ASP A 16 -2.05 12.00 13.98
C ASP A 16 -2.84 10.86 13.36
N ASP A 17 -3.04 10.87 12.03
CA ASP A 17 -3.71 9.78 11.30
C ASP A 17 -2.96 8.45 11.49
N LEU A 18 -1.62 8.46 11.40
CA LEU A 18 -0.79 7.27 11.65
C LEU A 18 -0.98 6.75 13.08
N PHE A 19 -0.91 7.64 14.09
CA PHE A 19 -1.13 7.24 15.48
C PHE A 19 -2.53 6.70 15.72
N GLN A 20 -3.57 7.25 15.08
CA GLN A 20 -4.92 6.69 15.15
C GLN A 20 -4.97 5.26 14.60
N GLY A 21 -4.27 4.99 13.49
CA GLY A 21 -4.14 3.65 12.93
C GLY A 21 -3.44 2.68 13.90
N ILE A 22 -2.28 3.06 14.44
CA ILE A 22 -1.53 2.26 15.41
C ILE A 22 -2.36 2.01 16.69
N ASN A 23 -3.03 3.04 17.20
CA ASN A 23 -3.86 2.91 18.39
C ASN A 23 -5.06 1.98 18.16
N SER A 24 -5.56 1.86 16.92
CA SER A 24 -6.62 0.89 16.62
C SER A 24 -6.14 -0.55 16.78
N ASP A 25 -4.85 -0.82 16.55
CA ASP A 25 -4.25 -2.16 16.66
C ASP A 25 -3.88 -2.56 18.11
N ILE A 26 -3.85 -1.61 19.05
CA ILE A 26 -3.56 -1.89 20.47
C ILE A 26 -4.80 -2.44 21.20
N LYS A 27 -5.99 -2.33 20.60
CA LYS A 27 -7.23 -2.85 21.21
C LYS A 27 -7.18 -4.38 21.34
N ASP A 28 -7.86 -4.91 22.36
CA ASP A 28 -7.97 -6.35 22.62
C ASP A 28 -8.58 -7.14 21.43
N SER A 29 -9.41 -6.47 20.65
CA SER A 29 -9.96 -7.02 19.40
C SER A 29 -10.17 -5.92 18.36
N VAL A 30 -9.90 -6.25 17.09
CA VAL A 30 -10.13 -5.38 15.93
C VAL A 30 -11.05 -6.12 14.97
N LYS A 31 -12.15 -5.49 14.54
CA LYS A 31 -13.02 -6.00 13.49
C LYS A 31 -13.46 -4.85 12.60
N LEU A 32 -13.19 -4.97 11.30
CA LEU A 32 -13.67 -4.06 10.28
C LEU A 32 -14.84 -4.72 9.53
N TYR A 33 -15.83 -3.92 9.16
CA TYR A 33 -17.09 -4.41 8.61
C TYR A 33 -17.36 -3.93 7.18
N SER A 34 -16.55 -3.01 6.68
CA SER A 34 -16.80 -2.37 5.40
C SER A 34 -15.53 -2.08 4.64
N LYS A 35 -15.67 -1.97 3.31
CA LYS A 35 -14.58 -1.53 2.42
C LYS A 35 -14.04 -0.15 2.81
N LYS A 36 -14.91 0.76 3.29
CA LYS A 36 -14.50 2.09 3.75
C LYS A 36 -13.54 1.98 4.94
N GLU A 37 -13.92 1.19 5.96
CA GLU A 37 -13.08 1.01 7.15
C GLU A 37 -11.72 0.39 6.81
N ILE A 38 -11.69 -0.61 5.91
CA ILE A 38 -10.43 -1.23 5.45
C ILE A 38 -9.55 -0.21 4.74
N LEU A 39 -10.11 0.65 3.89
CA LEU A 39 -9.35 1.68 3.18
C LEU A 39 -8.85 2.77 4.13
N ILE A 40 -9.68 3.23 5.07
CA ILE A 40 -9.27 4.21 6.09
C ILE A 40 -8.15 3.63 6.97
N TYR A 41 -8.30 2.40 7.43
CA TYR A 41 -7.25 1.71 8.19
C TYR A 41 -5.95 1.60 7.37
N SER A 42 -6.04 1.11 6.12
CA SER A 42 -4.86 0.96 5.25
C SER A 42 -4.19 2.30 4.94
N TYR A 43 -4.97 3.38 4.77
CA TYR A 43 -4.43 4.73 4.68
C TYR A 43 -3.68 5.11 5.96
N ARG A 44 -4.32 4.97 7.13
CA ARG A 44 -3.76 5.37 8.41
C ARG A 44 -2.43 4.69 8.71
N VAL A 45 -2.32 3.37 8.51
CA VAL A 45 -1.11 2.61 8.90
C VAL A 45 -0.04 2.53 7.81
N ALA A 46 -0.38 2.81 6.55
CA ALA A 46 0.57 2.65 5.43
C ALA A 46 0.50 3.78 4.40
N GLY A 47 -0.68 4.30 4.05
CA GLY A 47 -0.81 5.44 3.15
C GLY A 47 -0.12 6.69 3.70
N THR A 48 -0.25 6.96 5.01
CA THR A 48 0.46 8.04 5.72
C THR A 48 1.98 7.89 5.62
N VAL A 49 2.48 6.65 5.75
CA VAL A 49 3.92 6.35 5.61
C VAL A 49 4.39 6.62 4.19
N GLY A 50 3.62 6.18 3.18
CA GLY A 50 3.89 6.47 1.78
C GLY A 50 3.97 7.98 1.51
N LEU A 51 3.01 8.75 2.03
CA LEU A 51 2.97 10.20 1.89
C LEU A 51 4.16 10.88 2.57
N MET A 52 4.48 10.51 3.81
CA MET A 52 5.64 11.06 4.52
C MET A 52 6.95 10.75 3.79
N MET A 53 7.14 9.53 3.32
CA MET A 53 8.31 9.14 2.53
C MET A 53 8.43 9.95 1.24
N ALA A 54 7.32 10.18 0.52
CA ALA A 54 7.33 11.00 -0.69
C ALA A 54 7.75 12.45 -0.39
N LYS A 55 7.25 13.05 0.70
CA LYS A 55 7.65 14.40 1.13
C LYS A 55 9.14 14.46 1.49
N ILE A 56 9.67 13.48 2.25
CA ILE A 56 11.11 13.39 2.56
C ILE A 56 11.96 13.25 1.29
N LEU A 57 11.45 12.60 0.26
CA LEU A 57 12.10 12.48 -1.04
C LEU A 57 11.86 13.70 -1.95
N ASN A 58 11.34 14.81 -1.41
CA ASN A 58 11.07 16.07 -2.10
C ASN A 58 10.10 15.95 -3.29
N VAL A 59 9.16 15.00 -3.23
CA VAL A 59 8.04 14.93 -4.18
C VAL A 59 7.04 16.02 -3.82
N SER A 60 6.73 16.91 -4.77
CA SER A 60 5.85 18.07 -4.53
C SER A 60 4.56 18.04 -5.36
N LYS A 61 4.49 17.24 -6.42
CA LYS A 61 3.29 17.14 -7.27
C LYS A 61 2.17 16.44 -6.49
N GLU A 62 1.02 17.09 -6.38
CA GLU A 62 -0.16 16.56 -5.67
C GLU A 62 -0.54 15.14 -6.13
N GLN A 63 -0.60 14.91 -7.45
CA GLN A 63 -0.92 13.58 -8.00
C GLN A 63 0.10 12.51 -7.58
N SER A 64 1.38 12.88 -7.50
CA SER A 64 2.43 11.96 -7.08
C SER A 64 2.39 11.67 -5.58
N LEU A 65 1.98 12.64 -4.77
CA LEU A 65 1.72 12.44 -3.34
C LEU A 65 0.49 11.52 -3.12
N LYS A 66 -0.58 11.70 -3.89
CA LYS A 66 -1.73 10.78 -3.91
C LYS A 66 -1.32 9.37 -4.34
N SER A 67 -0.45 9.24 -5.32
CA SER A 67 0.09 7.94 -5.77
C SER A 67 0.98 7.27 -4.71
N ALA A 68 1.69 8.04 -3.89
CA ALA A 68 2.46 7.49 -2.76
C ALA A 68 1.53 6.93 -1.67
N ILE A 69 0.40 7.59 -1.41
CA ILE A 69 -0.68 7.06 -0.55
C ILE A 69 -1.20 5.75 -1.14
N ASP A 70 -1.49 5.71 -2.44
CA ASP A 70 -1.97 4.51 -3.13
C ASP A 70 -1.01 3.33 -2.96
N LEU A 71 0.30 3.56 -3.10
CA LEU A 71 1.29 2.50 -2.94
C LEU A 71 1.29 1.93 -1.52
N GLY A 72 1.20 2.79 -0.51
CA GLY A 72 1.07 2.37 0.89
C GLY A 72 -0.19 1.53 1.13
N ILE A 73 -1.35 2.01 0.67
CA ILE A 73 -2.63 1.29 0.75
C ILE A 73 -2.54 -0.07 0.06
N ALA A 74 -1.96 -0.14 -1.16
CA ALA A 74 -1.80 -1.38 -1.91
C ALA A 74 -0.99 -2.43 -1.14
N MET A 75 0.13 -2.01 -0.53
CA MET A 75 0.97 -2.89 0.27
C MET A 75 0.23 -3.39 1.52
N GLN A 76 -0.54 -2.53 2.18
CA GLN A 76 -1.30 -2.91 3.37
C GLN A 76 -2.46 -3.87 3.04
N LEU A 77 -3.20 -3.63 1.97
CA LEU A 77 -4.24 -4.56 1.49
C LEU A 77 -3.65 -5.93 1.16
N THR A 78 -2.43 -5.97 0.61
CA THR A 78 -1.70 -7.22 0.37
C THR A 78 -1.34 -7.92 1.68
N ASN A 79 -0.88 -7.19 2.71
CA ASN A 79 -0.60 -7.74 4.04
C ASN A 79 -1.87 -8.31 4.69
N ILE A 80 -2.98 -7.54 4.70
CA ILE A 80 -4.28 -7.98 5.22
C ILE A 80 -4.70 -9.30 4.56
N SER A 81 -4.58 -9.40 3.23
CA SER A 81 -4.95 -10.62 2.50
C SER A 81 -4.00 -11.80 2.75
N ARG A 82 -2.73 -11.53 3.10
CA ARG A 82 -1.75 -12.57 3.40
C ARG A 82 -1.91 -13.14 4.80
N ASP A 83 -2.27 -12.28 5.75
CA ASP A 83 -2.15 -12.58 7.17
C ASP A 83 -3.50 -12.92 7.84
N VAL A 84 -4.60 -13.13 7.07
CA VAL A 84 -5.98 -13.39 7.58
C VAL A 84 -6.02 -14.43 8.70
N ILE A 85 -5.28 -15.53 8.56
CA ILE A 85 -5.28 -16.62 9.57
C ILE A 85 -4.47 -16.25 10.81
N GLU A 86 -3.38 -15.50 10.63
CA GLU A 86 -2.52 -15.03 11.73
C GLU A 86 -3.23 -13.93 12.52
N ASP A 87 -3.85 -12.98 11.82
CA ASP A 87 -4.60 -11.88 12.43
C ASP A 87 -5.76 -12.38 13.25
N LYS A 88 -6.51 -13.37 12.74
CA LYS A 88 -7.61 -13.99 13.47
C LYS A 88 -7.18 -14.64 14.79
N LYS A 89 -5.99 -15.26 14.82
CA LYS A 89 -5.43 -15.83 16.07
C LYS A 89 -5.12 -14.74 17.09
N ASN A 90 -4.87 -13.51 16.63
CA ASN A 90 -4.58 -12.34 17.45
C ASN A 90 -5.83 -11.46 17.70
N ASN A 91 -7.04 -12.02 17.56
CA ASN A 91 -8.33 -11.35 17.69
C ASN A 91 -8.48 -10.14 16.73
N ARG A 92 -7.85 -10.20 15.55
CA ARG A 92 -7.94 -9.18 14.49
C ARG A 92 -8.64 -9.76 13.27
N SER A 93 -9.62 -9.04 12.76
CA SER A 93 -10.37 -9.40 11.56
C SER A 93 -10.57 -8.17 10.69
N TYR A 94 -9.65 -7.95 9.76
CA TYR A 94 -9.75 -6.83 8.81
C TYR A 94 -10.64 -7.17 7.61
N ILE A 95 -10.70 -8.45 7.24
CA ILE A 95 -11.62 -9.03 6.24
C ILE A 95 -12.14 -10.37 6.75
N ASP A 96 -13.21 -10.87 6.16
CA ASP A 96 -13.73 -12.19 6.52
C ASP A 96 -12.78 -13.31 6.06
N GLU A 97 -12.80 -14.44 6.79
CA GLU A 97 -12.00 -15.62 6.49
C GLU A 97 -12.65 -16.42 5.34
N SER A 98 -12.79 -15.75 4.19
CA SER A 98 -13.27 -16.35 2.95
C SER A 98 -12.25 -16.13 1.83
N PHE A 99 -12.20 -17.05 0.86
CA PHE A 99 -11.29 -16.84 -0.29
C PHE A 99 -11.82 -15.74 -1.21
N GLU A 100 -13.10 -15.50 -1.25
CA GLU A 100 -13.74 -14.43 -2.01
C GLU A 100 -13.31 -13.05 -1.51
N ASP A 101 -13.30 -12.83 -0.18
CA ASP A 101 -12.86 -11.55 0.41
C ASP A 101 -11.35 -11.35 0.23
N ILE A 102 -10.55 -12.41 0.38
CA ILE A 102 -9.11 -12.39 0.10
C ILE A 102 -8.87 -11.99 -1.37
N GLU A 103 -9.53 -12.63 -2.31
CA GLU A 103 -9.41 -12.36 -3.74
C GLU A 103 -9.85 -10.93 -4.09
N THR A 104 -10.99 -10.49 -3.54
CA THR A 104 -11.53 -9.15 -3.75
C THR A 104 -10.58 -8.08 -3.22
N THR A 105 -9.99 -8.31 -2.04
CA THR A 105 -9.01 -7.40 -1.43
C THR A 105 -7.71 -7.32 -2.25
N ILE A 106 -7.21 -8.45 -2.78
CA ILE A 106 -6.05 -8.45 -3.68
C ILE A 106 -6.39 -7.73 -5.01
N LYS A 107 -7.55 -7.97 -5.60
CA LYS A 107 -7.99 -7.23 -6.80
C LYS A 107 -8.11 -5.72 -6.54
N LEU A 108 -8.51 -5.33 -5.34
CA LEU A 108 -8.52 -3.93 -4.92
C LEU A 108 -7.10 -3.39 -4.80
N SER A 109 -6.17 -4.13 -4.17
CA SER A 109 -4.77 -3.71 -4.05
C SER A 109 -4.11 -3.50 -5.43
N GLU A 110 -4.43 -4.33 -6.42
CA GLU A 110 -3.89 -4.18 -7.79
C GLU A 110 -4.25 -2.83 -8.41
N LYS A 111 -5.47 -2.33 -8.22
CA LYS A 111 -5.87 -1.00 -8.70
C LYS A 111 -5.00 0.11 -8.10
N PHE A 112 -4.70 0.02 -6.80
CA PHE A 112 -3.81 0.97 -6.13
C PHE A 112 -2.35 0.84 -6.59
N TYR A 113 -1.86 -0.38 -6.85
CA TYR A 113 -0.55 -0.58 -7.47
C TYR A 113 -0.46 0.01 -8.88
N GLU A 114 -1.51 -0.10 -9.68
CA GLU A 114 -1.55 0.48 -11.03
C GLU A 114 -1.53 2.01 -10.97
N ASN A 115 -2.34 2.62 -10.11
CA ASN A 115 -2.39 4.06 -9.93
C ASN A 115 -1.04 4.65 -9.49
N SER A 116 -0.31 3.94 -8.63
CA SER A 116 0.97 4.42 -8.09
C SER A 116 2.14 4.33 -9.07
N PHE A 117 2.04 3.52 -10.13
CA PHE A 117 3.21 3.10 -10.91
C PHE A 117 3.96 4.24 -11.59
N TYR A 118 3.26 5.07 -12.35
CA TYR A 118 3.91 6.10 -13.17
C TYR A 118 4.45 7.28 -12.36
N SER A 119 3.84 7.59 -11.24
CA SER A 119 4.28 8.67 -10.35
C SER A 119 5.62 8.38 -9.64
N ILE A 120 6.09 7.12 -9.65
CA ILE A 120 7.42 6.76 -9.14
C ILE A 120 8.53 7.51 -9.90
N LYS A 121 8.29 7.97 -11.13
CA LYS A 121 9.25 8.81 -11.89
C LYS A 121 9.56 10.16 -11.20
N GLU A 122 8.70 10.66 -10.34
CA GLU A 122 8.92 11.93 -9.62
C GLU A 122 9.85 11.75 -8.39
N ILE A 123 10.10 10.51 -7.98
CA ILE A 123 11.05 10.19 -6.93
C ILE A 123 12.49 10.36 -7.48
N PRO A 124 13.46 10.83 -6.68
CA PRO A 124 14.85 10.90 -7.11
C PRO A 124 15.37 9.55 -7.64
N LEU A 125 16.16 9.58 -8.73
CA LEU A 125 16.56 8.36 -9.47
C LEU A 125 17.22 7.31 -8.56
N SER A 126 17.99 7.74 -7.57
CA SER A 126 18.68 6.88 -6.60
C SER A 126 17.73 6.00 -5.77
N PHE A 127 16.47 6.41 -5.59
CA PHE A 127 15.47 5.69 -4.79
C PHE A 127 14.42 4.95 -5.62
N ARG A 128 14.22 5.35 -6.91
CA ARG A 128 13.19 4.74 -7.78
C ARG A 128 13.30 3.23 -7.86
N PHE A 129 14.51 2.74 -8.05
CA PHE A 129 14.75 1.32 -8.21
C PHE A 129 14.30 0.51 -7.00
N SER A 130 14.67 0.96 -5.79
CA SER A 130 14.29 0.28 -4.54
C SER A 130 12.76 0.25 -4.35
N ILE A 131 12.07 1.33 -4.71
CA ILE A 131 10.61 1.41 -4.61
C ILE A 131 9.93 0.49 -5.63
N LEU A 132 10.45 0.42 -6.86
CA LEU A 132 9.96 -0.50 -7.88
C LEU A 132 10.16 -1.96 -7.46
N VAL A 133 11.31 -2.30 -6.88
CA VAL A 133 11.58 -3.64 -6.33
C VAL A 133 10.58 -3.99 -5.23
N ALA A 134 10.39 -3.10 -4.25
CA ALA A 134 9.44 -3.30 -3.17
C ALA A 134 8.02 -3.51 -3.71
N ARG A 135 7.57 -2.63 -4.64
CA ARG A 135 6.27 -2.74 -5.30
C ARG A 135 6.10 -4.11 -5.98
N ARG A 136 7.07 -4.59 -6.74
CA ARG A 136 7.00 -5.87 -7.43
C ARG A 136 6.93 -7.05 -6.46
N ILE A 137 7.77 -7.04 -5.43
CA ILE A 137 7.80 -8.10 -4.42
C ILE A 137 6.45 -8.22 -3.70
N TYR A 138 5.85 -7.10 -3.31
CA TYR A 138 4.52 -7.10 -2.67
C TYR A 138 3.43 -7.59 -3.63
N ARG A 139 3.39 -7.11 -4.87
CA ARG A 139 2.46 -7.63 -5.89
C ARG A 139 2.62 -9.13 -6.10
N LYS A 140 3.87 -9.65 -6.09
CA LYS A 140 4.13 -11.08 -6.20
C LYS A 140 3.49 -11.89 -5.07
N ILE A 141 3.46 -11.35 -3.84
CA ILE A 141 2.71 -11.97 -2.73
C ILE A 141 1.24 -12.11 -3.10
N GLY A 142 0.61 -11.06 -3.60
CA GLY A 142 -0.78 -11.06 -4.05
C GLY A 142 -1.05 -12.15 -5.11
N TYR A 143 -0.23 -12.24 -6.14
CA TYR A 143 -0.34 -13.29 -7.16
C TYR A 143 -0.18 -14.71 -6.60
N LYS A 144 0.73 -14.90 -5.64
CA LYS A 144 0.91 -16.20 -4.96
C LYS A 144 -0.31 -16.58 -4.12
N ILE A 145 -0.98 -15.61 -3.52
CA ILE A 145 -2.24 -15.81 -2.79
C ILE A 145 -3.34 -16.25 -3.77
N LEU A 146 -3.55 -15.52 -4.85
CA LEU A 146 -4.57 -15.84 -5.86
C LEU A 146 -4.37 -17.24 -6.47
N ASN A 147 -3.12 -17.66 -6.66
CA ASN A 147 -2.78 -18.99 -7.19
C ASN A 147 -3.20 -20.15 -6.28
N LYS A 148 -3.62 -19.88 -5.03
CA LYS A 148 -4.16 -20.92 -4.12
C LYS A 148 -5.56 -21.37 -4.52
N LYS A 149 -6.33 -20.53 -5.20
CA LYS A 149 -7.65 -20.78 -5.81
C LYS A 149 -8.79 -21.08 -4.83
N ASN A 150 -8.50 -21.45 -3.60
CA ASN A 150 -9.50 -21.69 -2.54
C ASN A 150 -8.88 -21.53 -1.15
N LEU A 151 -9.78 -21.42 -0.15
CA LEU A 151 -9.40 -21.19 1.25
C LEU A 151 -8.62 -22.36 1.85
N GLU A 152 -8.92 -23.60 1.48
CA GLU A 152 -8.25 -24.78 2.00
C GLU A 152 -6.76 -24.79 1.61
N ASN A 153 -6.46 -24.56 0.33
CA ASN A 153 -5.08 -24.46 -0.16
C ASN A 153 -4.35 -23.25 0.43
N TYR A 154 -5.06 -22.12 0.61
CA TYR A 154 -4.51 -20.94 1.27
C TYR A 154 -4.09 -21.27 2.71
N LYS A 155 -4.98 -21.91 3.50
CA LYS A 155 -4.68 -22.32 4.88
C LYS A 155 -3.53 -23.34 4.96
N LYS A 156 -3.53 -24.35 4.10
CA LYS A 156 -2.47 -25.37 4.06
C LYS A 156 -1.09 -24.80 3.70
N SER A 157 -1.04 -23.71 2.96
CA SER A 157 0.25 -23.13 2.55
C SER A 157 0.99 -22.39 3.67
N GLY A 158 0.36 -22.12 4.80
CA GLY A 158 0.89 -21.27 5.84
C GLY A 158 1.13 -19.84 5.34
N LYS A 159 2.03 -19.11 5.98
CA LYS A 159 2.36 -17.74 5.59
C LYS A 159 3.06 -17.71 4.22
N ILE A 160 2.49 -16.94 3.30
CA ILE A 160 2.95 -16.88 1.91
C ILE A 160 4.08 -15.85 1.77
N TYR A 161 5.23 -16.29 1.27
CA TYR A 161 6.41 -15.45 1.04
C TYR A 161 6.86 -15.47 -0.42
N VAL A 162 7.64 -14.47 -0.76
CA VAL A 162 8.47 -14.47 -1.98
C VAL A 162 9.83 -15.08 -1.62
N SER A 163 10.20 -16.16 -2.27
CA SER A 163 11.50 -16.85 -2.06
C SER A 163 12.67 -15.95 -2.49
N ASN A 164 13.90 -16.27 -2.05
CA ASN A 164 15.07 -15.47 -2.43
C ASN A 164 15.30 -15.46 -3.94
N ILE A 165 15.06 -16.58 -4.62
CA ILE A 165 15.16 -16.66 -6.09
C ILE A 165 14.12 -15.76 -6.74
N GLU A 166 12.87 -15.81 -6.29
CA GLU A 166 11.82 -14.93 -6.80
C GLU A 166 12.14 -13.46 -6.54
N LYS A 167 12.71 -13.11 -5.37
CA LYS A 167 13.15 -11.73 -5.08
C LYS A 167 14.23 -11.27 -6.08
N ILE A 168 15.19 -12.12 -6.40
CA ILE A 168 16.22 -11.81 -7.42
C ILE A 168 15.54 -11.57 -8.78
N ILE A 169 14.64 -12.45 -9.20
CA ILE A 169 13.91 -12.30 -10.46
C ILE A 169 13.12 -10.98 -10.47
N GLU A 170 12.34 -10.69 -9.43
CA GLU A 170 11.56 -9.45 -9.37
C GLU A 170 12.47 -8.21 -9.32
N THR A 171 13.66 -8.31 -8.70
CA THR A 171 14.65 -7.24 -8.71
C THR A 171 15.18 -6.99 -10.13
N LEU A 172 15.52 -8.03 -10.89
CA LEU A 172 15.95 -7.89 -12.30
C LEU A 172 14.83 -7.33 -13.18
N LEU A 173 13.61 -7.80 -12.99
CA LEU A 173 12.45 -7.28 -13.73
C LEU A 173 12.13 -5.81 -13.39
N SER A 174 12.52 -5.32 -12.22
CA SER A 174 12.37 -3.91 -11.84
C SER A 174 13.24 -2.97 -12.69
N ILE A 175 14.30 -3.48 -13.33
CA ILE A 175 15.12 -2.72 -14.30
C ILE A 175 14.24 -2.34 -15.51
N PHE A 176 13.42 -3.27 -16.01
CA PHE A 176 12.51 -2.99 -17.12
C PHE A 176 11.42 -1.97 -16.71
N ASP A 177 10.91 -2.06 -15.46
CA ASP A 177 9.97 -1.06 -14.95
C ASP A 177 10.63 0.32 -14.85
N LEU A 178 11.89 0.41 -14.40
CA LEU A 178 12.66 1.64 -14.33
C LEU A 178 12.82 2.27 -15.73
N ILE A 179 13.18 1.47 -16.73
CA ILE A 179 13.28 1.91 -18.12
C ILE A 179 11.91 2.39 -18.60
N LYS A 180 10.86 1.60 -18.36
CA LYS A 180 9.49 1.93 -18.77
C LYS A 180 9.02 3.27 -18.22
N ILE A 181 9.16 3.54 -16.92
CA ILE A 181 8.74 4.82 -16.34
C ILE A 181 9.61 5.99 -16.80
N SER A 182 10.85 5.74 -17.21
CA SER A 182 11.76 6.77 -17.72
C SER A 182 11.46 7.15 -19.17
N LEU A 183 10.94 6.24 -19.99
CA LEU A 183 10.66 6.44 -21.41
C LEU A 183 9.23 6.95 -21.68
N ILE A 184 8.28 6.65 -20.80
CA ILE A 184 6.88 7.02 -21.00
C ILE A 184 6.60 8.38 -20.36
N SER A 185 6.41 9.39 -21.20
CA SER A 185 5.83 10.68 -20.78
C SER A 185 4.31 10.54 -20.68
N LYS A 186 3.82 9.83 -19.64
CA LYS A 186 2.40 9.86 -19.30
C LYS A 186 2.16 11.05 -18.39
N ASN A 187 1.26 11.94 -18.78
CA ASN A 187 0.76 12.97 -17.87
C ASN A 187 -0.02 12.27 -16.76
N ASP A 188 0.42 12.47 -15.52
CA ASP A 188 -0.24 11.91 -14.33
C ASP A 188 -1.61 12.53 -14.08
N ASP A 189 -1.96 13.59 -14.81
CA ASP A 189 -3.19 14.38 -14.64
C ASP A 189 -4.50 13.59 -14.85
N ASN A 190 -4.41 12.41 -15.46
CA ASN A 190 -5.56 11.53 -15.73
C ASN A 190 -5.66 10.31 -14.80
N ILE A 191 -4.82 10.20 -13.78
CA ILE A 191 -4.90 9.09 -12.82
C ILE A 191 -6.09 9.35 -11.89
N ARG A 192 -7.08 8.47 -11.94
CA ARG A 192 -8.21 8.51 -11.02
C ARG A 192 -7.88 7.74 -9.74
N HIS A 193 -7.56 8.46 -8.68
CA HIS A 193 -7.33 7.86 -7.37
C HIS A 193 -8.65 7.42 -6.73
N ASN A 194 -8.66 6.23 -6.12
CA ASN A 194 -9.83 5.69 -5.42
C ASN A 194 -9.89 6.16 -3.95
N HIS A 195 -9.82 7.48 -3.73
CA HIS A 195 -9.78 8.08 -2.39
C HIS A 195 -11.14 8.55 -1.88
N ASP A 196 -12.22 8.42 -2.66
CA ASP A 196 -13.54 8.96 -2.31
C ASP A 196 -14.03 8.47 -0.93
N LEU A 197 -13.94 7.15 -0.67
CA LEU A 197 -14.33 6.57 0.61
C LEU A 197 -13.45 7.02 1.78
N ILE A 198 -12.19 7.35 1.53
CA ILE A 198 -11.29 7.89 2.55
C ILE A 198 -11.65 9.35 2.82
N ASN A 199 -11.89 10.12 1.77
CA ASN A 199 -12.24 11.55 1.85
C ASN A 199 -13.58 11.81 2.54
N GLU A 200 -14.48 10.83 2.65
CA GLU A 200 -15.70 10.95 3.46
C GLU A 200 -15.42 11.16 4.96
N GLU A 201 -14.26 10.74 5.45
CA GLU A 201 -13.86 10.86 6.86
C GLU A 201 -12.58 11.69 7.03
N ILE A 202 -11.63 11.53 6.12
CA ILE A 202 -10.30 12.14 6.18
C ILE A 202 -10.08 12.98 4.93
N ASN A 203 -10.06 14.31 5.09
CA ASN A 203 -9.76 15.21 3.98
C ASN A 203 -8.28 15.13 3.58
N LEU A 204 -7.97 14.31 2.57
CA LEU A 204 -6.59 14.11 2.10
C LEU A 204 -5.94 15.39 1.55
N ASN A 205 -6.71 16.33 1.03
CA ASN A 205 -6.16 17.59 0.54
C ASN A 205 -5.53 18.45 1.65
N GLU A 206 -5.92 18.24 2.91
CA GLU A 206 -5.30 18.91 4.07
C GLU A 206 -4.02 18.22 4.54
N ARG A 207 -3.70 17.06 4.02
CA ARG A 207 -2.52 16.25 4.34
C ARG A 207 -1.44 16.40 3.27
N ILE A 208 -1.84 16.61 2.05
CA ILE A 208 -0.98 16.83 0.88
C ILE A 208 -0.50 18.28 0.84
#